data_d242d493307599e27d7783f6824fc40c
#
_entry.id   d242d493307599e27d7783f6824fc40c
#
_cell.length_a   1.000
_cell.length_b   1.000
_cell.length_c   1.000
_cell.angle_alpha   90.00
_cell.angle_beta   90.00
_cell.angle_gamma   90.00
#
_symmetry.space_group_name_H-M   'P 1'
#
loop_
_entity.id
_entity.type
_entity.pdbx_description
1 polymer ?
#
loop_
_entity_poly.entity_id
_entity_poly.type
_entity_poly.pdbx_seq_one_letter_code
_entity_poly.pdbx_strand_id
1 'polypeptide(L)'
;MDFALIMFIALVITGVIWLVDSLFFKSKRPKDAKLPVLTEYAKSFFPVILAVFMLRSFLVEPFKIPSGSMIPTLLVGDFILVNKYTYGIRLPIINKKIINVGEPKKGDVMVFRYPKDPSLDYIKRVVGVPGDTVIYSNKRLTINGQALETTNDGAYSYIGRGLNYVTTERYKEQLGQHLHSIITQSDRPSIDLSQVDSQFPHRENCDYNDAGFTCKVPQ
;
A
#
# COMPACT_ATOMS: atom_id res chain seq x y z
N MET A 1 12.52 -4.19 -11.58
CA MET A 1 11.98 -5.52 -11.94
C MET A 1 10.99 -5.93 -10.87
N ASP A 2 9.80 -6.35 -11.28
CA ASP A 2 8.78 -6.78 -10.33
C ASP A 2 9.20 -8.12 -9.68
N PHE A 3 9.33 -8.16 -8.36
CA PHE A 3 9.75 -9.36 -7.63
C PHE A 3 8.80 -10.55 -7.90
N ALA A 4 7.51 -10.28 -8.09
CA ALA A 4 6.51 -11.29 -8.42
C ALA A 4 6.80 -11.95 -9.77
N LEU A 5 7.29 -11.18 -10.75
CA LEU A 5 7.68 -11.70 -12.05
C LEU A 5 8.90 -12.63 -11.94
N ILE A 6 9.91 -12.25 -11.17
CA ILE A 6 11.12 -13.08 -10.94
C ILE A 6 10.72 -14.42 -10.31
N MET A 7 9.91 -14.36 -9.26
CA MET A 7 9.42 -15.57 -8.58
C MET A 7 8.60 -16.46 -9.50
N PHE A 8 7.75 -15.86 -10.34
CA PHE A 8 6.95 -16.60 -11.32
C PHE A 8 7.84 -17.30 -12.35
N ILE A 9 8.85 -16.63 -12.90
CA ILE A 9 9.81 -17.22 -13.83
C ILE A 9 10.55 -18.40 -13.18
N ALA A 10 11.04 -18.20 -11.93
CA ALA A 10 11.71 -19.28 -11.20
C ALA A 10 10.79 -20.48 -10.94
N LEU A 11 9.51 -20.22 -10.64
CA LEU A 11 8.50 -21.25 -10.45
C LEU A 11 8.24 -22.03 -11.75
N VAL A 12 8.11 -21.34 -12.89
CA VAL A 12 7.91 -21.98 -14.20
C VAL A 12 9.13 -22.84 -14.56
N ILE A 13 10.34 -22.32 -14.42
CA ILE A 13 11.57 -23.06 -14.74
C ILE A 13 11.68 -24.33 -13.89
N THR A 14 11.57 -24.19 -12.56
CA THR A 14 11.68 -25.34 -11.65
C THR A 14 10.55 -26.34 -11.83
N GLY A 15 9.32 -25.86 -12.08
CA GLY A 15 8.16 -26.68 -12.37
C GLY A 15 8.29 -27.47 -13.67
N VAL A 16 8.77 -26.84 -14.75
CA VAL A 16 9.00 -27.51 -16.05
C VAL A 16 10.07 -28.59 -15.93
N ILE A 17 11.20 -28.30 -15.27
CA ILE A 17 12.27 -29.28 -15.06
C ILE A 17 11.73 -30.48 -14.28
N TRP A 18 11.01 -30.24 -13.18
CA TRP A 18 10.42 -31.32 -12.39
C TRP A 18 9.37 -32.12 -13.16
N LEU A 19 8.50 -31.44 -13.92
CA LEU A 19 7.45 -32.08 -14.73
C LEU A 19 8.04 -32.97 -15.81
N VAL A 20 9.02 -32.47 -16.57
CA VAL A 20 9.70 -33.20 -17.65
C VAL A 20 10.41 -34.45 -17.08
N ASP A 21 11.14 -34.30 -15.96
CA ASP A 21 11.75 -35.47 -15.32
C ASP A 21 10.71 -36.50 -14.87
N SER A 22 9.61 -36.02 -14.28
CA SER A 22 8.53 -36.89 -13.77
C SER A 22 7.82 -37.67 -14.87
N LEU A 23 7.59 -37.04 -16.03
CA LEU A 23 6.85 -37.65 -17.13
C LEU A 23 7.73 -38.56 -18.02
N PHE A 24 8.97 -38.16 -18.32
CA PHE A 24 9.79 -38.82 -19.34
C PHE A 24 10.93 -39.64 -18.82
N PHE A 25 11.50 -39.28 -17.65
CA PHE A 25 12.73 -39.90 -17.15
C PHE A 25 12.53 -40.76 -15.90
N LYS A 26 11.57 -40.41 -15.03
CA LYS A 26 11.33 -41.11 -13.77
C LYS A 26 11.04 -42.61 -13.96
N SER A 27 10.22 -42.98 -14.95
CA SER A 27 9.83 -44.37 -15.22
C SER A 27 10.97 -45.24 -15.80
N LYS A 28 11.96 -44.60 -16.43
CA LYS A 28 13.12 -45.27 -17.04
C LYS A 28 14.32 -45.36 -16.13
N ARG A 29 14.27 -44.77 -14.93
CA ARG A 29 15.40 -44.70 -14.00
C ARG A 29 15.34 -45.86 -13.00
N PRO A 30 16.47 -46.57 -12.76
CA PRO A 30 16.56 -47.55 -11.69
C PRO A 30 16.22 -46.92 -10.34
N LYS A 31 15.62 -47.72 -9.42
CA LYS A 31 15.15 -47.20 -8.12
C LYS A 31 16.27 -46.58 -7.27
N ASP A 32 17.50 -47.06 -7.43
CA ASP A 32 18.69 -46.63 -6.65
C ASP A 32 19.54 -45.58 -7.39
N ALA A 33 19.12 -45.11 -8.58
CA ALA A 33 19.89 -44.12 -9.31
C ALA A 33 19.73 -42.73 -8.71
N LYS A 34 20.85 -42.04 -8.52
CA LYS A 34 20.87 -40.63 -8.09
C LYS A 34 20.16 -39.75 -9.11
N LEU A 35 19.39 -38.79 -8.61
CA LEU A 35 18.78 -37.77 -9.45
C LEU A 35 19.87 -36.89 -10.11
N PRO A 36 19.67 -36.43 -11.35
CA PRO A 36 20.51 -35.37 -11.89
C PRO A 36 20.42 -34.13 -11.00
N VAL A 37 21.55 -33.49 -10.73
CA VAL A 37 21.67 -32.34 -9.83
C VAL A 37 20.62 -31.28 -10.09
N LEU A 38 20.38 -30.96 -11.37
CA LEU A 38 19.37 -29.97 -11.78
C LEU A 38 17.95 -30.37 -11.37
N THR A 39 17.60 -31.64 -11.53
CA THR A 39 16.27 -32.17 -11.17
C THR A 39 16.09 -32.22 -9.65
N GLU A 40 17.14 -32.57 -8.93
CA GLU A 40 17.15 -32.61 -7.47
C GLU A 40 16.87 -31.21 -6.87
N TYR A 41 17.60 -30.19 -7.35
CA TYR A 41 17.36 -28.80 -6.93
C TYR A 41 15.98 -28.30 -7.37
N ALA A 42 15.56 -28.55 -8.61
CA ALA A 42 14.25 -28.14 -9.09
C ALA A 42 13.12 -28.72 -8.23
N LYS A 43 13.20 -30.00 -7.89
CA LYS A 43 12.24 -30.70 -7.06
C LYS A 43 12.22 -30.18 -5.61
N SER A 44 13.38 -29.84 -5.05
CA SER A 44 13.50 -29.34 -3.68
C SER A 44 13.05 -27.89 -3.55
N PHE A 45 13.38 -27.03 -4.53
CA PHE A 45 13.04 -25.60 -4.49
C PHE A 45 11.63 -25.27 -4.97
N PHE A 46 11.07 -26.04 -5.89
CA PHE A 46 9.73 -25.78 -6.43
C PHE A 46 8.66 -25.56 -5.36
N PRO A 47 8.46 -26.46 -4.36
CA PRO A 47 7.42 -26.28 -3.35
C PRO A 47 7.68 -25.06 -2.47
N VAL A 48 8.93 -24.74 -2.17
CA VAL A 48 9.29 -23.56 -1.38
C VAL A 48 9.00 -22.28 -2.15
N ILE A 49 9.44 -22.21 -3.42
CA ILE A 49 9.16 -21.07 -4.31
C ILE A 49 7.65 -20.89 -4.49
N LEU A 50 6.91 -21.99 -4.68
CA LEU A 50 5.45 -21.95 -4.81
C LEU A 50 4.79 -21.40 -3.55
N ALA A 51 5.19 -21.88 -2.37
CA ALA A 51 4.63 -21.41 -1.10
C ALA A 51 4.89 -19.90 -0.89
N VAL A 52 6.12 -19.45 -1.10
CA VAL A 52 6.49 -18.03 -0.98
C VAL A 52 5.77 -17.18 -2.03
N PHE A 53 5.69 -17.67 -3.27
CA PHE A 53 4.97 -16.98 -4.35
C PHE A 53 3.48 -16.81 -4.00
N MET A 54 2.81 -17.86 -3.54
CA MET A 54 1.40 -17.82 -3.13
C MET A 54 1.17 -16.86 -1.96
N LEU A 55 2.00 -16.97 -0.92
CA LEU A 55 1.92 -16.10 0.25
C LEU A 55 2.05 -14.63 -0.14
N ARG A 56 3.09 -14.28 -0.89
CA ARG A 56 3.40 -12.89 -1.27
C ARG A 56 2.47 -12.34 -2.36
N SER A 57 1.94 -13.20 -3.23
CA SER A 57 1.03 -12.77 -4.30
C SER A 57 -0.38 -12.51 -3.78
N PHE A 58 -0.87 -13.29 -2.82
CA PHE A 58 -2.28 -13.29 -2.45
C PHE A 58 -2.57 -12.92 -0.99
N LEU A 59 -1.62 -13.14 -0.08
CA LEU A 59 -1.87 -12.94 1.33
C LEU A 59 -1.24 -11.66 1.86
N VAL A 60 0.08 -11.57 1.87
CA VAL A 60 0.77 -10.46 2.55
C VAL A 60 2.01 -10.00 1.79
N GLU A 61 2.30 -8.72 1.89
CA GLU A 61 3.50 -8.12 1.30
C GLU A 61 4.17 -7.18 2.29
N PRO A 62 5.49 -7.37 2.56
CA PRO A 62 6.25 -6.46 3.40
C PRO A 62 6.60 -5.18 2.62
N PHE A 63 6.36 -4.03 3.26
CA PHE A 63 6.75 -2.71 2.75
C PHE A 63 7.60 -1.98 3.77
N LYS A 64 8.55 -1.18 3.28
CA LYS A 64 9.30 -0.23 4.08
C LYS A 64 8.76 1.17 3.81
N ILE A 65 8.46 1.91 4.87
CA ILE A 65 7.89 3.27 4.77
C ILE A 65 8.96 4.27 4.29
N PRO A 66 8.80 4.86 3.09
CA PRO A 66 9.80 5.75 2.52
C PRO A 66 9.63 7.22 2.91
N SER A 67 8.44 7.61 3.41
CA SER A 67 8.09 9.02 3.64
C SER A 67 7.33 9.25 4.93
N GLY A 68 7.43 10.47 5.46
CA GLY A 68 6.77 10.87 6.72
C GLY A 68 5.30 11.27 6.59
N SER A 69 4.63 10.96 5.47
CA SER A 69 3.24 11.41 5.26
C SER A 69 2.20 10.75 6.15
N MET A 70 2.59 9.71 6.88
CA MET A 70 1.74 8.98 7.84
C MET A 70 2.17 9.17 9.30
N ILE A 71 3.11 10.09 9.57
CA ILE A 71 3.52 10.45 10.94
C ILE A 71 2.31 11.07 11.67
N PRO A 72 2.06 10.70 12.94
CA PRO A 72 2.85 9.85 13.82
C PRO A 72 2.50 8.35 13.75
N THR A 73 1.55 7.95 12.92
CA THR A 73 1.08 6.55 12.85
C THR A 73 2.16 5.60 12.33
N LEU A 74 2.91 6.03 11.32
CA LEU A 74 4.01 5.28 10.71
C LEU A 74 5.22 6.20 10.54
N LEU A 75 6.39 5.74 10.96
CA LEU A 75 7.63 6.48 10.85
C LEU A 75 8.39 6.10 9.58
N VAL A 76 9.24 7.01 9.11
CA VAL A 76 10.14 6.72 8.00
C VAL A 76 11.10 5.60 8.40
N GLY A 77 11.15 4.55 7.60
CA GLY A 77 11.98 3.38 7.86
C GLY A 77 11.27 2.20 8.49
N ASP A 78 10.05 2.38 9.01
CA ASP A 78 9.25 1.29 9.56
C ASP A 78 8.99 0.22 8.51
N PHE A 79 8.92 -1.04 8.95
CA PHE A 79 8.46 -2.16 8.16
C PHE A 79 7.02 -2.50 8.53
N ILE A 80 6.18 -2.59 7.52
CA ILE A 80 4.78 -2.97 7.67
C ILE A 80 4.48 -4.21 6.83
N LEU A 81 3.44 -4.94 7.22
CA LEU A 81 2.91 -6.06 6.47
C LEU A 81 1.53 -5.68 5.92
N VAL A 82 1.41 -5.64 4.61
CA VAL A 82 0.17 -5.24 3.93
C VAL A 82 -0.64 -6.47 3.55
N ASN A 83 -1.91 -6.49 3.94
CA ASN A 83 -2.86 -7.50 3.53
C ASN A 83 -3.29 -7.27 2.08
N LYS A 84 -3.15 -8.29 1.22
CA LYS A 84 -3.47 -8.18 -0.21
C LYS A 84 -4.89 -8.60 -0.57
N TYR A 85 -5.57 -9.27 0.34
CA TYR A 85 -6.91 -9.84 0.09
C TYR A 85 -8.07 -9.00 0.60
N THR A 86 -7.84 -8.00 1.44
CA THR A 86 -8.88 -7.21 2.13
C THR A 86 -9.89 -6.57 1.16
N TYR A 87 -9.41 -6.02 0.04
CA TYR A 87 -10.26 -5.35 -0.96
C TYR A 87 -10.46 -6.17 -2.24
N GLY A 88 -10.06 -7.43 -2.22
CA GLY A 88 -10.21 -8.34 -3.33
C GLY A 88 -8.93 -9.05 -3.74
N ILE A 89 -9.09 -10.19 -4.38
CA ILE A 89 -7.97 -10.99 -4.87
C ILE A 89 -7.59 -10.49 -6.27
N ARG A 90 -6.30 -10.18 -6.44
CA ARG A 90 -5.73 -9.71 -7.69
C ARG A 90 -4.75 -10.73 -8.26
N LEU A 91 -4.77 -10.91 -9.57
CA LEU A 91 -3.75 -11.72 -10.23
C LEU A 91 -2.37 -11.05 -10.08
N PRO A 92 -1.34 -11.82 -9.69
CA PRO A 92 0.01 -11.30 -9.63
C PRO A 92 0.47 -10.84 -11.04
N ILE A 93 1.47 -9.95 -11.09
CA ILE A 93 2.06 -9.39 -12.32
C ILE A 93 1.10 -8.43 -13.04
N ILE A 94 -0.06 -8.89 -13.52
CA ILE A 94 -1.02 -8.07 -14.28
C ILE A 94 -1.94 -7.22 -13.37
N ASN A 95 -1.94 -7.48 -12.07
CA ASN A 95 -2.70 -6.74 -11.05
C ASN A 95 -4.22 -6.60 -11.34
N LYS A 96 -4.80 -7.51 -12.12
CA LYS A 96 -6.23 -7.51 -12.43
C LYS A 96 -7.02 -8.11 -11.27
N LYS A 97 -8.01 -7.37 -10.73
CA LYS A 97 -8.90 -7.88 -9.68
C LYS A 97 -9.81 -8.95 -10.28
N ILE A 98 -9.84 -10.14 -9.67
CA ILE A 98 -10.65 -11.30 -10.09
C ILE A 98 -11.76 -11.63 -9.10
N ILE A 99 -11.56 -11.35 -7.82
CA ILE A 99 -12.56 -11.56 -6.77
C ILE A 99 -12.70 -10.27 -5.98
N ASN A 100 -13.93 -9.80 -5.81
CA ASN A 100 -14.24 -8.67 -4.93
C ASN A 100 -14.53 -9.22 -3.53
N VAL A 101 -13.82 -8.72 -2.51
CA VAL A 101 -13.98 -9.16 -1.10
C VAL A 101 -14.55 -8.04 -0.25
N GLY A 102 -14.08 -6.81 -0.47
CA GLY A 102 -14.51 -5.64 0.28
C GLY A 102 -14.14 -4.34 -0.42
N GLU A 103 -14.57 -3.23 0.19
CA GLU A 103 -14.29 -1.87 -0.26
C GLU A 103 -13.60 -1.08 0.84
N PRO A 104 -12.75 -0.09 0.47
CA PRO A 104 -12.12 0.78 1.44
C PRO A 104 -13.15 1.56 2.26
N LYS A 105 -12.91 1.66 3.56
CA LYS A 105 -13.76 2.41 4.51
C LYS A 105 -13.00 3.63 5.03
N LYS A 106 -13.73 4.63 5.52
CA LYS A 106 -13.13 5.78 6.23
C LYS A 106 -12.29 5.29 7.41
N GLY A 107 -11.08 5.80 7.51
CA GLY A 107 -10.13 5.40 8.53
C GLY A 107 -9.14 4.31 8.13
N ASP A 108 -9.44 3.52 7.10
CA ASP A 108 -8.52 2.50 6.61
C ASP A 108 -7.19 3.10 6.15
N VAL A 109 -6.11 2.44 6.48
CA VAL A 109 -4.79 2.73 5.90
C VAL A 109 -4.54 1.78 4.75
N MET A 110 -4.36 2.33 3.56
CA MET A 110 -4.19 1.52 2.36
C MET A 110 -2.91 1.86 1.61
N VAL A 111 -2.33 0.84 0.97
CA VAL A 111 -1.26 0.99 0.01
C VAL A 111 -1.86 0.89 -1.39
N PHE A 112 -1.51 1.83 -2.26
CA PHE A 112 -1.99 1.87 -3.64
C PHE A 112 -0.91 2.40 -4.57
N ARG A 113 -0.99 2.00 -5.83
CA ARG A 113 -0.09 2.52 -6.88
C ARG A 113 -0.44 3.96 -7.21
N TYR A 114 0.58 4.82 -7.27
CA TYR A 114 0.37 6.22 -7.63
C TYR A 114 -0.14 6.31 -9.08
N PRO A 115 -1.28 6.96 -9.35
CA PRO A 115 -1.93 6.94 -10.66
C PRO A 115 -1.07 7.47 -11.82
N LYS A 116 -0.21 8.47 -11.56
CA LYS A 116 0.67 9.06 -12.58
C LYS A 116 1.93 8.25 -12.82
N ASP A 117 2.42 7.55 -11.80
CA ASP A 117 3.58 6.65 -11.90
C ASP A 117 3.28 5.37 -11.12
N PRO A 118 2.69 4.36 -11.78
CA PRO A 118 2.34 3.09 -11.14
C PRO A 118 3.53 2.26 -10.62
N SER A 119 4.76 2.73 -10.85
CA SER A 119 5.96 2.14 -10.24
C SER A 119 6.15 2.52 -8.78
N LEU A 120 5.44 3.57 -8.32
CA LEU A 120 5.50 4.09 -6.96
C LEU A 120 4.27 3.65 -6.15
N ASP A 121 4.54 3.08 -5.00
CA ASP A 121 3.49 2.74 -4.03
C ASP A 121 3.34 3.88 -3.00
N TYR A 122 2.11 4.31 -2.80
CA TYR A 122 1.73 5.29 -1.79
C TYR A 122 0.97 4.62 -0.66
N ILE A 123 1.21 5.11 0.56
CA ILE A 123 0.43 4.74 1.73
C ILE A 123 -0.29 5.98 2.26
N LYS A 124 -1.60 5.89 2.40
CA LYS A 124 -2.47 6.98 2.88
C LYS A 124 -3.64 6.42 3.66
N ARG A 125 -4.23 7.30 4.50
CA ARG A 125 -5.50 7.02 5.18
C ARG A 125 -6.66 7.48 4.33
N VAL A 126 -7.68 6.63 4.21
CA VAL A 126 -8.94 6.94 3.52
C VAL A 126 -9.74 7.89 4.40
N VAL A 127 -9.97 9.10 3.92
CA VAL A 127 -10.79 10.11 4.62
C VAL A 127 -12.20 10.23 4.06
N GLY A 128 -12.38 9.92 2.78
CA GLY A 128 -13.68 9.96 2.09
C GLY A 128 -13.87 8.72 1.22
N VAL A 129 -15.11 8.28 1.08
CA VAL A 129 -15.53 7.18 0.20
C VAL A 129 -16.45 7.73 -0.90
N PRO A 130 -16.73 6.97 -1.97
CA PRO A 130 -17.59 7.41 -3.06
C PRO A 130 -18.87 8.10 -2.59
N GLY A 131 -19.15 9.29 -3.12
CA GLY A 131 -20.30 10.13 -2.78
C GLY A 131 -20.08 11.12 -1.63
N ASP A 132 -19.00 11.00 -0.86
CA ASP A 132 -18.69 11.96 0.22
C ASP A 132 -18.26 13.32 -0.34
N THR A 133 -18.56 14.37 0.43
CA THR A 133 -17.95 15.70 0.26
C THR A 133 -16.93 15.90 1.36
N VAL A 134 -15.67 16.09 0.98
CA VAL A 134 -14.53 16.29 1.89
C VAL A 134 -14.07 17.73 1.79
N ILE A 135 -14.06 18.42 2.90
CA ILE A 135 -13.55 19.80 3.03
C ILE A 135 -12.33 19.76 3.95
N TYR A 136 -11.24 20.32 3.51
CA TYR A 136 -10.06 20.58 4.35
C TYR A 136 -9.83 22.08 4.40
N SER A 137 -9.96 22.67 5.55
CA SER A 137 -9.75 24.09 5.76
C SER A 137 -9.12 24.34 7.14
N ASN A 138 -8.18 25.25 7.20
CA ASN A 138 -7.48 25.61 8.45
C ASN A 138 -6.97 24.39 9.21
N LYS A 139 -6.43 23.41 8.48
CA LYS A 139 -5.87 22.13 9.02
C LYS A 139 -6.90 21.24 9.71
N ARG A 140 -8.19 21.42 9.38
CA ARG A 140 -9.30 20.62 9.88
C ARG A 140 -10.06 19.99 8.74
N LEU A 141 -10.52 18.77 8.98
CA LEU A 141 -11.38 18.04 8.05
C LEU A 141 -12.85 18.18 8.42
N THR A 142 -13.68 18.35 7.38
CA THR A 142 -15.14 18.26 7.48
C THR A 142 -15.61 17.28 6.42
N ILE A 143 -16.44 16.31 6.79
CA ILE A 143 -16.96 15.29 5.88
C ILE A 143 -18.47 15.36 5.92
N ASN A 144 -19.10 15.54 4.75
CA ASN A 144 -20.56 15.70 4.60
C ASN A 144 -21.17 16.75 5.52
N GLY A 145 -20.46 17.88 5.69
CA GLY A 145 -20.89 18.97 6.55
C GLY A 145 -20.62 18.79 8.04
N GLN A 146 -20.10 17.64 8.47
CA GLN A 146 -19.74 17.36 9.84
C GLN A 146 -18.22 17.53 10.04
N ALA A 147 -17.82 18.50 10.86
CA ALA A 147 -16.43 18.69 11.26
C ALA A 147 -15.95 17.50 12.10
N LEU A 148 -14.74 17.00 11.83
CA LEU A 148 -14.15 15.94 12.64
C LEU A 148 -13.74 16.47 14.00
N GLU A 149 -14.08 15.71 15.04
CA GLU A 149 -13.65 16.01 16.40
C GLU A 149 -12.14 15.82 16.53
N THR A 150 -11.47 16.83 17.04
CA THR A 150 -10.03 16.80 17.28
C THR A 150 -9.71 17.27 18.70
N THR A 151 -8.89 16.51 19.39
CA THR A 151 -8.44 16.83 20.76
C THR A 151 -6.94 17.03 20.75
N ASN A 152 -6.45 18.11 21.37
CA ASN A 152 -5.01 18.34 21.52
C ASN A 152 -4.40 17.23 22.37
N ASP A 153 -3.31 16.64 21.89
CA ASP A 153 -2.58 15.53 22.52
C ASP A 153 -1.11 15.92 22.81
N GLY A 154 -0.84 17.23 22.88
CA GLY A 154 0.45 17.80 23.27
C GLY A 154 1.45 17.92 22.13
N ALA A 155 2.68 18.30 22.52
CA ALA A 155 3.79 18.41 21.57
C ALA A 155 4.30 17.04 21.14
N TYR A 156 4.70 16.94 19.87
CA TYR A 156 5.29 15.73 19.30
C TYR A 156 6.57 16.09 18.54
N SER A 157 7.65 15.39 18.84
CA SER A 157 8.93 15.60 18.17
C SER A 157 9.33 14.34 17.40
N TYR A 158 9.82 14.54 16.18
CA TYR A 158 10.31 13.45 15.33
C TYR A 158 11.53 13.90 14.53
N ILE A 159 12.29 12.94 14.01
CA ILE A 159 13.42 13.21 13.14
C ILE A 159 12.90 13.40 11.71
N GLY A 160 13.00 14.63 11.20
CA GLY A 160 12.66 14.99 9.84
C GLY A 160 13.76 14.68 8.83
N ARG A 161 13.58 15.14 7.61
CA ARG A 161 14.60 15.02 6.56
C ARG A 161 15.87 15.75 6.98
N GLY A 162 17.04 15.14 6.71
CA GLY A 162 18.35 15.72 7.06
C GLY A 162 18.71 15.58 8.55
N LEU A 163 18.08 14.63 9.26
CA LEU A 163 18.31 14.34 10.68
C LEU A 163 17.99 15.51 11.64
N ASN A 164 17.18 16.46 11.19
CA ASN A 164 16.74 17.58 12.02
C ASN A 164 15.58 17.16 12.92
N TYR A 165 15.59 17.59 14.18
CA TYR A 165 14.45 17.47 15.05
C TYR A 165 13.35 18.46 14.65
N VAL A 166 12.15 17.94 14.42
CA VAL A 166 10.96 18.73 14.12
C VAL A 166 9.99 18.56 15.27
N THR A 167 9.61 19.66 15.91
CA THR A 167 8.59 19.67 16.96
C THR A 167 7.30 20.27 16.39
N THR A 168 6.19 19.59 16.61
CA THR A 168 4.87 19.97 16.10
C THR A 168 3.81 19.73 17.18
N GLU A 169 2.61 20.21 16.93
CA GLU A 169 1.45 19.87 17.75
C GLU A 169 0.80 18.57 17.25
N ARG A 170 0.51 17.67 18.19
CA ARG A 170 -0.21 16.44 17.94
C ARG A 170 -1.66 16.57 18.38
N TYR A 171 -2.55 16.01 17.58
CA TYR A 171 -3.98 15.93 17.88
C TYR A 171 -4.45 14.50 17.69
N LYS A 172 -5.44 14.10 18.47
CA LYS A 172 -6.28 12.93 18.20
C LYS A 172 -7.47 13.37 17.39
N GLU A 173 -7.71 12.70 16.26
CA GLU A 173 -8.82 12.98 15.35
C GLU A 173 -9.71 11.75 15.25
N GLN A 174 -11.03 11.97 15.39
CA GLN A 174 -12.03 10.90 15.25
C GLN A 174 -12.56 10.87 13.83
N LEU A 175 -12.23 9.79 13.08
CA LEU A 175 -12.71 9.57 11.72
C LEU A 175 -13.63 8.35 11.69
N GLY A 176 -14.94 8.58 11.74
CA GLY A 176 -15.92 7.51 11.93
C GLY A 176 -15.68 6.78 13.27
N GLN A 177 -15.40 5.48 13.19
CA GLN A 177 -15.08 4.68 14.39
C GLN A 177 -13.58 4.61 14.70
N HIS A 178 -12.73 5.25 13.88
CA HIS A 178 -11.28 5.19 14.01
C HIS A 178 -10.73 6.46 14.69
N LEU A 179 -10.22 6.31 15.90
CA LEU A 179 -9.42 7.34 16.56
C LEU A 179 -7.97 7.19 16.09
N HIS A 180 -7.39 8.29 15.59
CA HIS A 180 -6.00 8.29 15.13
C HIS A 180 -5.31 9.61 15.45
N SER A 181 -3.98 9.60 15.45
CA SER A 181 -3.20 10.81 15.69
C SER A 181 -2.82 11.48 14.37
N ILE A 182 -2.88 12.81 14.40
CA ILE A 182 -2.38 13.68 13.35
C ILE A 182 -1.39 14.68 13.93
N ILE A 183 -0.53 15.23 13.10
CA ILE A 183 0.36 16.34 13.47
C ILE A 183 0.07 17.55 12.58
N THR A 184 0.16 18.74 13.16
CA THR A 184 -0.02 19.99 12.42
C THR A 184 1.18 20.90 12.63
N GLN A 185 1.57 21.62 11.58
CA GLN A 185 2.60 22.66 11.62
C GLN A 185 1.91 24.02 11.49
N SER A 186 1.86 24.78 12.57
CA SER A 186 1.15 26.05 12.63
C SER A 186 1.78 27.14 11.74
N ASP A 187 3.09 27.04 11.50
CA ASP A 187 3.88 27.93 10.68
C ASP A 187 3.70 27.76 9.16
N ARG A 188 2.98 26.72 8.73
CA ARG A 188 2.75 26.44 7.30
C ARG A 188 1.31 26.68 6.90
N PRO A 189 1.06 27.09 5.65
CA PRO A 189 -0.31 27.18 5.13
C PRO A 189 -0.99 25.81 5.14
N SER A 190 -2.32 25.80 5.12
CA SER A 190 -3.10 24.56 5.05
C SER A 190 -2.85 23.81 3.75
N ILE A 191 -2.66 24.55 2.67
CA ILE A 191 -2.35 24.01 1.35
C ILE A 191 -1.33 24.91 0.66
N ASP A 192 -0.48 24.32 -0.15
CA ASP A 192 0.40 25.04 -1.07
C ASP A 192 -0.16 24.86 -2.49
N LEU A 193 -0.83 25.87 -2.98
CA LEU A 193 -1.48 25.83 -4.31
C LEU A 193 -0.48 25.60 -5.45
N SER A 194 0.79 25.97 -5.26
CA SER A 194 1.83 25.74 -6.28
C SER A 194 2.17 24.27 -6.45
N GLN A 195 1.90 23.45 -5.43
CA GLN A 195 2.15 22.01 -5.43
C GLN A 195 0.89 21.18 -5.75
N VAL A 196 -0.27 21.85 -5.94
CA VAL A 196 -1.49 21.15 -6.34
C VAL A 196 -1.35 20.76 -7.80
N ASP A 197 -1.37 19.46 -8.03
CA ASP A 197 -1.34 18.92 -9.37
C ASP A 197 -2.64 19.22 -10.12
N SER A 198 -2.54 19.88 -11.26
CA SER A 198 -3.70 20.21 -12.11
C SER A 198 -4.23 19.02 -12.92
N GLN A 199 -3.48 17.91 -12.97
CA GLN A 199 -3.77 16.78 -13.86
C GLN A 199 -4.06 15.47 -13.11
N PHE A 200 -4.44 15.52 -11.83
CA PHE A 200 -4.84 14.28 -11.16
C PHE A 200 -6.27 13.85 -11.58
N PRO A 201 -6.58 12.55 -11.53
CA PRO A 201 -7.91 12.05 -11.91
C PRO A 201 -9.02 12.71 -11.08
N HIS A 202 -10.09 13.15 -11.75
CA HIS A 202 -11.24 13.82 -11.13
C HIS A 202 -10.92 15.15 -10.46
N ARG A 203 -9.91 15.89 -10.96
CA ARG A 203 -9.54 17.23 -10.47
C ARG A 203 -10.72 18.20 -10.51
N GLU A 204 -11.59 18.04 -11.48
CA GLU A 204 -12.81 18.83 -11.69
C GLU A 204 -13.81 18.75 -10.53
N ASN A 205 -13.72 17.71 -9.71
CA ASN A 205 -14.56 17.54 -8.53
C ASN A 205 -14.03 18.26 -7.30
N CYS A 206 -12.93 19.01 -7.44
CA CYS A 206 -12.25 19.68 -6.33
C CYS A 206 -12.05 21.17 -6.60
N ASP A 207 -12.47 21.98 -5.65
CA ASP A 207 -12.19 23.42 -5.59
C ASP A 207 -11.10 23.69 -4.56
N TYR A 208 -10.07 24.46 -4.96
CA TYR A 208 -8.92 24.81 -4.12
C TYR A 208 -8.84 26.32 -3.91
N ASN A 209 -8.51 26.72 -2.69
CA ASN A 209 -8.24 28.13 -2.33
C ASN A 209 -7.12 28.17 -1.28
N ASP A 210 -6.70 29.37 -0.87
CA ASP A 210 -5.61 29.56 0.10
C ASP A 210 -5.90 28.95 1.49
N ALA A 211 -7.18 28.82 1.85
CA ALA A 211 -7.57 28.23 3.13
C ALA A 211 -7.58 26.69 3.10
N GLY A 212 -7.73 26.08 1.92
CA GLY A 212 -7.82 24.63 1.79
C GLY A 212 -8.48 24.17 0.49
N PHE A 213 -9.26 23.09 0.56
CA PHE A 213 -9.98 22.54 -0.58
C PHE A 213 -11.34 21.97 -0.20
N THR A 214 -12.22 21.88 -1.19
CA THR A 214 -13.47 21.11 -1.12
C THR A 214 -13.48 20.13 -2.29
N CYS A 215 -13.63 18.83 -2.01
CA CYS A 215 -13.70 17.80 -3.04
C CYS A 215 -14.94 16.93 -2.85
N LYS A 216 -15.61 16.62 -3.95
CA LYS A 216 -16.65 15.59 -3.99
C LYS A 216 -16.03 14.30 -4.51
N VAL A 217 -16.04 13.25 -3.69
CA VAL A 217 -15.47 11.93 -4.07
C VAL A 217 -16.35 11.30 -5.15
N PRO A 218 -15.80 10.98 -6.34
CA PRO A 218 -16.58 10.36 -7.41
C PRO A 218 -17.13 8.99 -7.00
N GLN A 219 -18.21 8.58 -7.69
CA GLN A 219 -18.84 7.26 -7.50
C GLN A 219 -18.08 6.13 -8.21
#